data_e9996953854812f0c2f9e30a2f0058be
#
_entry.id   e9996953854812f0c2f9e30a2f0058be
#
_cell.length_a   1.000
_cell.length_b   1.000
_cell.length_c   1.000
_cell.angle_alpha   90.00
_cell.angle_beta   90.00
_cell.angle_gamma   90.00
#
_symmetry.space_group_name_H-M   'P 1'
#
loop_
_entity.id
_entity.type
_entity.pdbx_description
1 polymer ?
#
loop_
_entity_poly.entity_id
_entity_poly.type
_entity_poly.pdbx_seq_one_letter_code
_entity_poly.pdbx_strand_id
1 'polypeptide(L)'
;ISRLDGKVAVIIGGAGAIGIATARQFAALGARVALVHRSTDPARTQPILASLQGSGHQFYTASVTDSASLNNVAAQIQNDMGAIHILVNSAGFTQPVPLNDLEALSDELIDSIFQVNWRGVFASIRAFTPHMKKAQDPVIINVSSIAAFTGMGSNLAYAAAKAGTDLMTKALAKALSPELRVVGISPGVVNTSFVPGCGPEFNQKAASATPLRRVGESDDVAQAIVALTTTLAFATGTTLVVDGGRHLVS
;
A
#
# COMPACT_ATOMS: atom_id res chain seq x y z
N ILE A 1 -15.18 -6.42 14.89
CA ILE A 1 -13.88 -6.45 14.19
C ILE A 1 -12.97 -7.38 15.00
N SER A 2 -12.38 -8.39 14.35
CA SER A 2 -11.45 -9.31 15.02
C SER A 2 -10.19 -8.55 15.45
N ARG A 3 -9.72 -8.82 16.68
CA ARG A 3 -8.46 -8.24 17.18
C ARG A 3 -7.25 -8.88 16.48
N LEU A 4 -6.14 -8.15 16.51
CA LEU A 4 -4.86 -8.55 15.92
C LEU A 4 -3.78 -8.79 17.00
N ASP A 5 -4.20 -9.13 18.22
CA ASP A 5 -3.28 -9.40 19.32
C ASP A 5 -2.30 -10.52 18.94
N GLY A 6 -1.03 -10.29 19.20
CA GLY A 6 0.06 -11.20 18.83
C GLY A 6 0.45 -11.23 17.35
N LYS A 7 -0.28 -10.54 16.47
CA LYS A 7 0.06 -10.45 15.04
C LYS A 7 1.12 -9.38 14.81
N VAL A 8 1.98 -9.63 13.81
CA VAL A 8 2.98 -8.66 13.31
C VAL A 8 2.54 -8.20 11.92
N ALA A 9 2.40 -6.90 11.75
CA ALA A 9 2.06 -6.26 10.49
C ALA A 9 3.26 -5.45 9.96
N VAL A 10 3.69 -5.75 8.75
CA VAL A 10 4.73 -5.01 8.03
C VAL A 10 4.07 -4.08 7.03
N ILE A 11 4.45 -2.80 7.03
CA ILE A 11 3.92 -1.78 6.12
C ILE A 11 5.06 -1.17 5.33
N ILE A 12 5.19 -1.55 4.06
CA ILE A 12 6.12 -0.95 3.11
C ILE A 12 5.55 0.40 2.65
N GLY A 13 6.34 1.46 2.79
CA GLY A 13 5.83 2.83 2.65
C GLY A 13 5.22 3.37 3.97
N GLY A 14 5.67 2.85 5.10
CA GLY A 14 5.11 3.09 6.43
C GLY A 14 5.12 4.54 6.91
N ALA A 15 5.89 5.44 6.28
CA ALA A 15 5.87 6.87 6.56
C ALA A 15 5.00 7.68 5.57
N GLY A 16 4.29 7.03 4.65
CA GLY A 16 3.27 7.64 3.79
C GLY A 16 1.93 7.76 4.51
N ALA A 17 1.03 8.62 4.00
CA ALA A 17 -0.25 8.91 4.66
C ALA A 17 -1.11 7.65 4.87
N ILE A 18 -1.31 6.81 3.84
CA ILE A 18 -2.04 5.54 3.94
C ILE A 18 -1.32 4.57 4.89
N GLY A 19 0.03 4.51 4.82
CA GLY A 19 0.83 3.65 5.69
C GLY A 19 0.67 4.01 7.16
N ILE A 20 0.73 5.29 7.51
CA ILE A 20 0.53 5.80 8.88
C ILE A 20 -0.89 5.51 9.38
N ALA A 21 -1.91 5.80 8.57
CA ALA A 21 -3.30 5.53 8.92
C ALA A 21 -3.54 4.03 9.17
N THR A 22 -3.00 3.16 8.30
CA THR A 22 -3.05 1.71 8.47
C THR A 22 -2.33 1.25 9.74
N ALA A 23 -1.15 1.80 10.03
CA ALA A 23 -0.39 1.50 11.23
C ALA A 23 -1.17 1.81 12.51
N ARG A 24 -1.81 2.99 12.57
CA ARG A 24 -2.64 3.39 13.70
C ARG A 24 -3.80 2.42 13.94
N GLN A 25 -4.49 2.03 12.88
CA GLN A 25 -5.63 1.11 13.00
C GLN A 25 -5.19 -0.30 13.39
N PHE A 26 -4.09 -0.81 12.83
CA PHE A 26 -3.55 -2.10 13.23
C PHE A 26 -3.06 -2.10 14.69
N ALA A 27 -2.37 -1.04 15.12
CA ALA A 27 -1.93 -0.87 16.51
C ALA A 27 -3.12 -0.80 17.48
N ALA A 28 -4.18 -0.07 17.13
CA ALA A 28 -5.42 0.00 17.92
C ALA A 28 -6.13 -1.37 18.04
N LEU A 29 -5.92 -2.27 17.09
CA LEU A 29 -6.44 -3.65 17.13
C LEU A 29 -5.48 -4.62 17.82
N GLY A 30 -4.33 -4.16 18.33
CA GLY A 30 -3.38 -4.96 19.12
C GLY A 30 -2.22 -5.56 18.32
N ALA A 31 -2.08 -5.26 17.02
CA ALA A 31 -0.93 -5.70 16.24
C ALA A 31 0.35 -4.94 16.63
N ARG A 32 1.49 -5.63 16.61
CA ARG A 32 2.79 -4.96 16.54
C ARG A 32 3.08 -4.58 15.09
N VAL A 33 3.53 -3.35 14.86
CA VAL A 33 3.70 -2.80 13.51
C VAL A 33 5.17 -2.53 13.22
N ALA A 34 5.66 -3.10 12.12
CA ALA A 34 6.95 -2.81 11.51
C ALA A 34 6.74 -1.86 10.33
N LEU A 35 7.16 -0.62 10.46
CA LEU A 35 7.06 0.41 9.43
C LEU A 35 8.36 0.42 8.62
N VAL A 36 8.28 0.11 7.33
CA VAL A 36 9.45 0.10 6.43
C VAL A 36 9.41 1.32 5.52
N HIS A 37 10.48 2.10 5.51
CA HIS A 37 10.61 3.27 4.66
C HIS A 37 12.07 3.47 4.22
N ARG A 38 12.29 4.16 3.10
CA ARG A 38 13.63 4.44 2.56
C ARG A 38 14.49 5.35 3.44
N SER A 39 13.89 6.07 4.38
CA SER A 39 14.56 6.91 5.36
C SER A 39 13.89 6.73 6.71
N THR A 40 14.71 6.61 7.74
CA THR A 40 14.28 6.50 9.15
C THR A 40 14.77 7.70 9.95
N ASP A 41 14.77 8.91 9.37
CA ASP A 41 15.04 10.14 10.07
C ASP A 41 14.20 10.21 11.36
N PRO A 42 14.84 10.31 12.55
CA PRO A 42 14.14 10.35 13.82
C PRO A 42 13.12 11.47 13.95
N ALA A 43 13.39 12.63 13.34
CA ALA A 43 12.47 13.77 13.35
C ALA A 43 11.12 13.43 12.70
N ARG A 44 11.11 12.50 11.74
CA ARG A 44 9.90 12.02 11.06
C ARG A 44 9.31 10.78 11.72
N THR A 45 10.15 9.83 12.13
CA THR A 45 9.69 8.49 12.55
C THR A 45 9.22 8.44 13.99
N GLN A 46 9.85 9.19 14.91
CA GLN A 46 9.46 9.20 16.32
C GLN A 46 8.03 9.69 16.58
N PRO A 47 7.57 10.81 15.98
CA PRO A 47 6.17 11.23 16.15
C PRO A 47 5.16 10.20 15.63
N ILE A 48 5.51 9.47 14.55
CA ILE A 48 4.64 8.41 14.02
C ILE A 48 4.55 7.27 15.04
N LEU A 49 5.68 6.76 15.53
CA LEU A 49 5.69 5.69 16.54
C LEU A 49 4.93 6.09 17.82
N ALA A 50 5.13 7.32 18.29
CA ALA A 50 4.44 7.84 19.47
C ALA A 50 2.92 7.95 19.30
N SER A 51 2.43 8.01 18.05
CA SER A 51 1.01 8.05 17.74
C SER A 51 0.33 6.68 17.72
N LEU A 52 1.09 5.58 17.80
CA LEU A 52 0.56 4.21 17.75
C LEU A 52 0.18 3.73 19.15
N GLN A 53 -0.99 3.10 19.30
CA GLN A 53 -1.44 2.48 20.53
C GLN A 53 -0.67 1.18 20.81
N GLY A 54 -0.32 0.92 22.06
CA GLY A 54 0.41 -0.28 22.47
C GLY A 54 1.93 -0.07 22.44
N SER A 55 2.68 -1.14 22.23
CA SER A 55 4.15 -1.12 22.27
C SER A 55 4.77 -2.12 21.31
N GLY A 56 6.10 -2.05 21.14
CA GLY A 56 6.84 -2.95 20.28
C GLY A 56 6.73 -2.62 18.78
N HIS A 57 6.27 -1.41 18.43
CA HIS A 57 6.30 -0.91 17.06
C HIS A 57 7.70 -0.40 16.74
N GLN A 58 8.15 -0.62 15.49
CA GLN A 58 9.49 -0.23 15.05
C GLN A 58 9.49 0.32 13.62
N PHE A 59 10.48 1.18 13.34
CA PHE A 59 10.83 1.59 11.98
C PHE A 59 12.05 0.84 11.49
N TYR A 60 12.03 0.48 10.20
CA TYR A 60 13.14 -0.16 9.50
C TYR A 60 13.44 0.57 8.20
N THR A 61 14.71 0.56 7.80
CA THR A 61 15.14 1.19 6.55
C THR A 61 15.26 0.14 5.44
N ALA A 62 14.50 0.32 4.36
CA ALA A 62 14.71 -0.39 3.10
C ALA A 62 14.12 0.39 1.93
N SER A 63 14.69 0.21 0.74
CA SER A 63 14.16 0.73 -0.51
C SER A 63 13.50 -0.38 -1.31
N VAL A 64 12.29 -0.14 -1.82
CA VAL A 64 11.61 -1.09 -2.73
C VAL A 64 12.35 -1.28 -4.06
N THR A 65 13.28 -0.38 -4.39
CA THR A 65 14.13 -0.49 -5.58
C THR A 65 15.40 -1.29 -5.35
N ASP A 66 15.68 -1.69 -4.11
CA ASP A 66 16.82 -2.50 -3.71
C ASP A 66 16.35 -3.84 -3.09
N SER A 67 16.47 -4.92 -3.88
CA SER A 67 16.05 -6.25 -3.45
C SER A 67 16.91 -6.80 -2.29
N ALA A 68 18.18 -6.42 -2.19
CA ALA A 68 19.05 -6.87 -1.11
C ALA A 68 18.62 -6.22 0.21
N SER A 69 18.31 -4.92 0.21
CA SER A 69 17.81 -4.24 1.40
C SER A 69 16.46 -4.80 1.86
N LEU A 70 15.57 -5.18 0.93
CA LEU A 70 14.29 -5.84 1.26
C LEU A 70 14.48 -7.22 1.89
N ASN A 71 15.40 -8.05 1.37
CA ASN A 71 15.70 -9.35 1.95
C ASN A 71 16.28 -9.21 3.37
N ASN A 72 17.21 -8.27 3.56
CA ASN A 72 17.82 -8.02 4.86
C ASN A 72 16.79 -7.54 5.89
N VAL A 73 15.93 -6.59 5.51
CA VAL A 73 14.90 -6.08 6.43
C VAL A 73 13.84 -7.13 6.76
N ALA A 74 13.48 -8.01 5.81
CA ALA A 74 12.55 -9.10 6.09
C ALA A 74 13.09 -10.07 7.14
N ALA A 75 14.38 -10.47 7.00
CA ALA A 75 15.06 -11.29 7.99
C ALA A 75 15.20 -10.59 9.35
N GLN A 76 15.55 -9.30 9.34
CA GLN A 76 15.66 -8.51 10.56
C GLN A 76 14.32 -8.42 11.32
N ILE A 77 13.22 -8.10 10.64
CA ILE A 77 11.88 -8.04 11.25
C ILE A 77 11.47 -9.40 11.80
N GLN A 78 11.75 -10.49 11.07
CA GLN A 78 11.50 -11.85 11.56
C GLN A 78 12.27 -12.14 12.87
N ASN A 79 13.52 -11.70 12.98
CA ASN A 79 14.33 -11.89 14.18
C ASN A 79 13.85 -11.03 15.34
N ASP A 80 13.53 -9.75 15.09
CA ASP A 80 13.17 -8.78 16.13
C ASP A 80 11.73 -8.96 16.61
N MET A 81 10.81 -9.34 15.73
CA MET A 81 9.37 -9.33 16.00
C MET A 81 8.71 -10.71 15.88
N GLY A 82 9.40 -11.72 15.39
CA GLY A 82 8.85 -13.06 15.20
C GLY A 82 8.05 -13.21 13.90
N ALA A 83 7.02 -14.07 13.91
CA ALA A 83 6.27 -14.42 12.70
C ALA A 83 5.55 -13.22 12.09
N ILE A 84 5.71 -13.03 10.76
CA ILE A 84 5.10 -11.95 9.98
C ILE A 84 3.75 -12.43 9.45
N HIS A 85 2.66 -11.77 9.86
CA HIS A 85 1.29 -12.18 9.52
C HIS A 85 0.67 -11.32 8.42
N ILE A 86 1.02 -10.05 8.35
CA ILE A 86 0.40 -9.08 7.45
C ILE A 86 1.51 -8.32 6.74
N LEU A 87 1.42 -8.22 5.41
CA LEU A 87 2.27 -7.36 4.59
C LEU A 87 1.39 -6.39 3.81
N VAL A 88 1.59 -5.09 4.01
CA VAL A 88 0.91 -4.04 3.24
C VAL A 88 1.93 -3.35 2.34
N ASN A 89 1.76 -3.46 1.04
CA ASN A 89 2.55 -2.76 0.03
C ASN A 89 1.87 -1.43 -0.31
N SER A 90 2.26 -0.37 0.40
CA SER A 90 1.75 1.01 0.25
C SER A 90 2.79 1.99 -0.29
N ALA A 91 4.02 1.54 -0.56
CA ALA A 91 5.01 2.38 -1.23
C ALA A 91 4.60 2.64 -2.68
N GLY A 92 4.74 3.88 -3.11
CA GLY A 92 4.45 4.28 -4.47
C GLY A 92 5.16 5.59 -4.83
N PHE A 93 5.22 5.86 -6.12
CA PHE A 93 5.76 7.08 -6.70
C PHE A 93 4.99 7.42 -7.96
N THR A 94 4.76 8.72 -8.17
CA THR A 94 4.22 9.23 -9.43
C THR A 94 4.61 10.69 -9.63
N GLN A 95 4.47 11.14 -10.87
CA GLN A 95 4.60 12.52 -11.29
C GLN A 95 3.49 12.82 -12.29
N PRO A 96 2.73 13.92 -12.15
CA PRO A 96 1.69 14.25 -13.11
C PRO A 96 2.25 14.52 -14.50
N VAL A 97 1.71 13.84 -15.51
CA VAL A 97 1.94 14.08 -16.93
C VAL A 97 0.60 13.94 -17.65
N PRO A 98 0.14 14.96 -18.39
CA PRO A 98 -1.10 14.86 -19.15
C PRO A 98 -1.07 13.67 -20.13
N LEU A 99 -2.18 12.94 -20.24
CA LEU A 99 -2.23 11.72 -21.07
C LEU A 99 -2.03 11.98 -22.58
N ASN A 100 -2.27 13.20 -23.03
CA ASN A 100 -2.07 13.63 -24.41
C ASN A 100 -0.67 14.21 -24.69
N ASP A 101 0.18 14.35 -23.67
CA ASP A 101 1.56 14.83 -23.81
C ASP A 101 2.52 13.62 -23.74
N LEU A 102 2.68 12.95 -24.88
CA LEU A 102 3.48 11.72 -24.95
C LEU A 102 4.97 11.99 -24.75
N GLU A 103 5.47 13.13 -25.19
CA GLU A 103 6.88 13.51 -25.07
C GLU A 103 7.29 13.84 -23.64
N ALA A 104 6.38 14.40 -22.84
CA ALA A 104 6.64 14.69 -21.43
C ALA A 104 6.71 13.42 -20.55
N LEU A 105 6.22 12.28 -21.02
CA LEU A 105 6.36 10.99 -20.36
C LEU A 105 7.64 10.30 -20.83
N SER A 106 8.79 10.75 -20.33
CA SER A 106 10.09 10.23 -20.74
C SER A 106 10.31 8.76 -20.32
N ASP A 107 11.25 8.07 -21.01
CA ASP A 107 11.63 6.69 -20.72
C ASP A 107 12.11 6.54 -19.27
N GLU A 108 12.90 7.49 -18.75
CA GLU A 108 13.41 7.47 -17.36
C GLU A 108 12.28 7.58 -16.34
N LEU A 109 11.25 8.39 -16.65
CA LEU A 109 10.09 8.51 -15.78
C LEU A 109 9.25 7.23 -15.78
N ILE A 110 9.05 6.62 -16.96
CA ILE A 110 8.39 5.31 -17.12
C ILE A 110 9.12 4.27 -16.28
N ASP A 111 10.43 4.14 -16.48
CA ASP A 111 11.25 3.15 -15.76
C ASP A 111 11.19 3.36 -14.24
N SER A 112 11.30 4.60 -13.78
CA SER A 112 11.23 4.94 -12.35
C SER A 112 9.86 4.58 -11.75
N ILE A 113 8.78 4.82 -12.48
CA ILE A 113 7.42 4.49 -12.04
C ILE A 113 7.25 2.97 -11.95
N PHE A 114 7.64 2.21 -12.97
CA PHE A 114 7.57 0.75 -12.95
C PHE A 114 8.46 0.14 -11.89
N GLN A 115 9.67 0.69 -11.70
CA GLN A 115 10.62 0.22 -10.71
C GLN A 115 10.04 0.30 -9.28
N VAL A 116 9.33 1.36 -8.95
CA VAL A 116 8.74 1.52 -7.62
C VAL A 116 7.38 0.82 -7.52
N ASN A 117 6.44 1.08 -8.45
CA ASN A 117 5.04 0.71 -8.27
C ASN A 117 4.72 -0.73 -8.67
N TRP A 118 5.54 -1.38 -9.50
CA TRP A 118 5.33 -2.77 -9.91
C TRP A 118 6.47 -3.69 -9.45
N ARG A 119 7.71 -3.44 -9.92
CA ARG A 119 8.86 -4.27 -9.56
C ARG A 119 9.12 -4.23 -8.05
N GLY A 120 9.00 -3.05 -7.43
CA GLY A 120 9.20 -2.88 -6.00
C GLY A 120 8.16 -3.64 -5.17
N VAL A 121 6.89 -3.65 -5.59
CA VAL A 121 5.84 -4.46 -4.96
C VAL A 121 6.17 -5.95 -5.07
N PHE A 122 6.54 -6.42 -6.26
CA PHE A 122 6.96 -7.82 -6.46
C PHE A 122 8.18 -8.19 -5.61
N ALA A 123 9.19 -7.33 -5.58
CA ALA A 123 10.42 -7.55 -4.79
C ALA A 123 10.12 -7.65 -3.29
N SER A 124 9.22 -6.80 -2.78
CA SER A 124 8.72 -6.88 -1.41
C SER A 124 8.02 -8.21 -1.14
N ILE A 125 7.05 -8.59 -1.97
CA ILE A 125 6.34 -9.88 -1.84
C ILE A 125 7.33 -11.04 -1.82
N ARG A 126 8.29 -11.06 -2.75
CA ARG A 126 9.32 -12.10 -2.83
C ARG A 126 10.17 -12.19 -1.57
N ALA A 127 10.58 -11.06 -1.00
CA ALA A 127 11.41 -11.01 0.20
C ALA A 127 10.65 -11.50 1.45
N PHE A 128 9.38 -11.11 1.60
CA PHE A 128 8.61 -11.40 2.81
C PHE A 128 7.89 -12.76 2.78
N THR A 129 7.51 -13.29 1.63
CA THR A 129 6.75 -14.54 1.51
C THR A 129 7.38 -15.73 2.26
N PRO A 130 8.71 -16.00 2.22
CA PRO A 130 9.30 -17.11 2.97
C PRO A 130 9.13 -17.00 4.49
N HIS A 131 9.07 -15.77 5.01
CA HIS A 131 8.86 -15.49 6.42
C HIS A 131 7.38 -15.58 6.80
N MET A 132 6.49 -15.14 5.90
CA MET A 132 5.04 -15.16 6.11
C MET A 132 4.45 -16.57 6.09
N LYS A 133 4.99 -17.49 5.27
CA LYS A 133 4.55 -18.90 5.23
C LYS A 133 4.71 -19.64 6.56
N LYS A 134 5.47 -19.08 7.50
CA LYS A 134 5.65 -19.63 8.86
C LYS A 134 4.55 -19.15 9.84
N ALA A 135 3.74 -18.19 9.44
CA ALA A 135 2.68 -17.61 10.25
C ALA A 135 1.33 -18.31 10.00
N GLN A 136 0.41 -18.16 10.95
CA GLN A 136 -0.97 -18.62 10.79
C GLN A 136 -1.79 -17.54 10.09
N ASP A 137 -2.51 -17.92 9.02
CA ASP A 137 -3.41 -17.07 8.22
C ASP A 137 -2.75 -15.76 7.71
N PRO A 138 -1.59 -15.86 7.01
CA PRO A 138 -0.93 -14.68 6.53
C PRO A 138 -1.65 -14.05 5.34
N VAL A 139 -1.56 -12.70 5.23
CA VAL A 139 -2.19 -11.95 4.14
C VAL A 139 -1.27 -10.85 3.61
N ILE A 140 -1.22 -10.73 2.28
CA ILE A 140 -0.59 -9.63 1.57
C ILE A 140 -1.68 -8.70 1.03
N ILE A 141 -1.53 -7.41 1.27
CA ILE A 141 -2.41 -6.36 0.75
C ILE A 141 -1.59 -5.43 -0.15
N ASN A 142 -1.97 -5.34 -1.43
CA ASN A 142 -1.34 -4.44 -2.39
C ASN A 142 -2.19 -3.19 -2.59
N VAL A 143 -1.62 -2.02 -2.34
CA VAL A 143 -2.29 -0.74 -2.64
C VAL A 143 -2.14 -0.44 -4.13
N SER A 144 -3.23 -0.62 -4.87
CA SER A 144 -3.40 -0.30 -6.27
C SER A 144 -3.95 1.13 -6.46
N SER A 145 -4.82 1.35 -7.44
CA SER A 145 -5.51 2.61 -7.72
C SER A 145 -6.65 2.35 -8.70
N ILE A 146 -7.70 3.17 -8.69
CA ILE A 146 -8.70 3.17 -9.77
C ILE A 146 -8.09 3.47 -11.13
N ALA A 147 -6.92 4.13 -11.19
CA ALA A 147 -6.18 4.34 -12.43
C ALA A 147 -5.89 3.02 -13.18
N ALA A 148 -5.77 1.90 -12.46
CA ALA A 148 -5.49 0.57 -13.00
C ALA A 148 -6.53 0.09 -14.04
N PHE A 149 -7.78 0.54 -13.95
CA PHE A 149 -8.87 0.09 -14.83
C PHE A 149 -9.67 1.22 -15.46
N THR A 150 -9.55 2.46 -14.96
CA THR A 150 -10.20 3.62 -15.59
C THR A 150 -9.36 4.25 -16.68
N GLY A 151 -8.06 3.98 -16.73
CA GLY A 151 -7.10 4.69 -17.59
C GLY A 151 -6.85 6.14 -17.17
N MET A 152 -7.53 6.64 -16.14
CA MET A 152 -7.36 8.00 -15.63
C MET A 152 -6.45 7.97 -14.39
N GLY A 153 -5.35 8.69 -14.45
CA GLY A 153 -4.36 8.73 -13.36
C GLY A 153 -3.44 9.93 -13.52
N SER A 154 -2.39 9.98 -12.73
CA SER A 154 -1.35 11.01 -12.81
C SER A 154 -0.56 10.96 -14.12
N ASN A 155 -0.41 9.78 -14.72
CA ASN A 155 0.16 9.53 -16.04
C ASN A 155 -0.13 8.09 -16.50
N LEU A 156 0.20 7.77 -17.76
CA LEU A 156 -0.06 6.46 -18.34
C LEU A 156 0.79 5.34 -17.71
N ALA A 157 2.07 5.59 -17.43
CA ALA A 157 2.95 4.58 -16.81
C ALA A 157 2.48 4.18 -15.41
N TYR A 158 1.97 5.15 -14.63
CA TYR A 158 1.39 4.88 -13.31
C TYR A 158 0.14 4.00 -13.43
N ALA A 159 -0.77 4.32 -14.35
CA ALA A 159 -1.98 3.51 -14.60
C ALA A 159 -1.60 2.08 -15.00
N ALA A 160 -0.66 1.92 -15.94
CA ALA A 160 -0.16 0.61 -16.39
C ALA A 160 0.51 -0.18 -15.25
N ALA A 161 1.35 0.45 -14.42
CA ALA A 161 1.99 -0.20 -13.29
C ALA A 161 0.97 -0.67 -12.24
N LYS A 162 -0.10 0.10 -11.99
CA LYS A 162 -1.19 -0.29 -11.08
C LYS A 162 -2.08 -1.38 -11.67
N ALA A 163 -2.36 -1.38 -12.97
CA ALA A 163 -3.02 -2.49 -13.67
C ALA A 163 -2.19 -3.79 -13.56
N GLY A 164 -0.87 -3.69 -13.74
CA GLY A 164 0.06 -4.80 -13.49
C GLY A 164 0.05 -5.28 -12.04
N THR A 165 -0.15 -4.39 -11.06
CA THR A 165 -0.27 -4.76 -9.63
C THR A 165 -1.57 -5.52 -9.36
N ASP A 166 -2.68 -5.15 -9.99
CA ASP A 166 -3.95 -5.89 -9.88
C ASP A 166 -3.84 -7.29 -10.50
N LEU A 167 -3.19 -7.41 -11.65
CA LEU A 167 -2.92 -8.71 -12.26
C LEU A 167 -2.00 -9.57 -11.38
N MET A 168 -0.93 -8.98 -10.82
CA MET A 168 -0.01 -9.64 -9.89
C MET A 168 -0.77 -10.15 -8.66
N THR A 169 -1.68 -9.37 -8.10
CA THR A 169 -2.53 -9.75 -6.97
C THR A 169 -3.33 -11.02 -7.28
N LYS A 170 -3.98 -11.07 -8.43
CA LYS A 170 -4.75 -12.25 -8.88
C LYS A 170 -3.87 -13.48 -9.10
N ALA A 171 -2.75 -13.30 -9.79
CA ALA A 171 -1.84 -14.40 -10.12
C ALA A 171 -1.20 -15.01 -8.85
N LEU A 172 -0.71 -14.16 -7.94
CA LEU A 172 -0.09 -14.62 -6.69
C LEU A 172 -1.11 -15.17 -5.70
N ALA A 173 -2.34 -14.67 -5.68
CA ALA A 173 -3.41 -15.27 -4.89
C ALA A 173 -3.64 -16.74 -5.26
N LYS A 174 -3.67 -17.05 -6.56
CA LYS A 174 -3.77 -18.44 -7.04
C LYS A 174 -2.51 -19.26 -6.71
N ALA A 175 -1.33 -18.68 -6.91
CA ALA A 175 -0.06 -19.40 -6.78
C ALA A 175 0.36 -19.67 -5.32
N LEU A 176 -0.06 -18.81 -4.38
CA LEU A 176 0.32 -18.89 -2.97
C LEU A 176 -0.78 -19.45 -2.06
N SER A 177 -1.97 -19.71 -2.59
CA SER A 177 -3.02 -20.41 -1.84
C SER A 177 -2.71 -21.91 -1.71
N PRO A 178 -3.12 -22.59 -0.62
CA PRO A 178 -3.92 -22.05 0.49
C PRO A 178 -3.08 -21.37 1.60
N GLU A 179 -1.75 -21.39 1.53
CA GLU A 179 -0.86 -20.99 2.63
C GLU A 179 -0.92 -19.47 2.89
N LEU A 180 -1.29 -18.67 1.88
CA LEU A 180 -1.24 -17.22 1.97
C LEU A 180 -2.30 -16.58 1.08
N ARG A 181 -3.04 -15.61 1.62
CA ARG A 181 -3.98 -14.79 0.86
C ARG A 181 -3.29 -13.57 0.26
N VAL A 182 -3.65 -13.20 -0.97
CA VAL A 182 -3.20 -11.96 -1.61
C VAL A 182 -4.42 -11.19 -2.07
N VAL A 183 -4.57 -9.96 -1.61
CA VAL A 183 -5.69 -9.07 -1.93
C VAL A 183 -5.18 -7.69 -2.32
N GLY A 184 -5.98 -6.94 -3.05
CA GLY A 184 -5.69 -5.57 -3.45
C GLY A 184 -6.69 -4.59 -2.87
N ILE A 185 -6.30 -3.32 -2.87
CA ILE A 185 -7.19 -2.19 -2.61
C ILE A 185 -6.93 -1.12 -3.67
N SER A 186 -8.00 -0.59 -4.29
CA SER A 186 -7.94 0.45 -5.31
C SER A 186 -8.58 1.74 -4.78
N PRO A 187 -7.79 2.64 -4.19
CA PRO A 187 -8.28 3.95 -3.80
C PRO A 187 -8.62 4.81 -5.02
N GLY A 188 -9.58 5.73 -4.85
CA GLY A 188 -9.80 6.88 -5.70
C GLY A 188 -8.83 8.01 -5.36
N VAL A 189 -9.32 9.26 -5.52
CA VAL A 189 -8.58 10.45 -5.05
C VAL A 189 -8.61 10.47 -3.53
N VAL A 190 -7.41 10.48 -2.92
CA VAL A 190 -7.20 10.54 -1.47
C VAL A 190 -6.47 11.83 -1.12
N ASN A 191 -6.94 12.52 -0.09
CA ASN A 191 -6.36 13.77 0.40
C ASN A 191 -4.97 13.52 1.02
N THR A 192 -3.94 13.59 0.19
CA THR A 192 -2.54 13.34 0.56
C THR A 192 -1.61 14.15 -0.34
N SER A 193 -0.35 14.24 0.04
CA SER A 193 0.74 14.82 -0.78
C SER A 193 1.35 13.84 -1.78
N PHE A 194 0.70 12.71 -2.07
CA PHE A 194 1.25 11.66 -2.95
C PHE A 194 1.43 12.13 -4.39
N VAL A 195 0.46 12.87 -4.92
CA VAL A 195 0.54 13.44 -6.28
C VAL A 195 1.02 14.89 -6.16
N PRO A 196 2.24 15.21 -6.65
CA PRO A 196 2.74 16.58 -6.60
C PRO A 196 1.81 17.57 -7.33
N GLY A 197 1.63 18.76 -6.76
CA GLY A 197 0.78 19.81 -7.33
C GLY A 197 -0.73 19.67 -7.10
N CYS A 198 -1.19 18.57 -6.50
CA CYS A 198 -2.60 18.41 -6.11
C CYS A 198 -2.85 19.09 -4.76
N GLY A 199 -3.47 20.26 -4.80
CA GLY A 199 -3.82 21.07 -3.62
C GLY A 199 -5.34 21.12 -3.35
N PRO A 200 -5.79 22.06 -2.49
CA PRO A 200 -7.20 22.18 -2.11
C PRO A 200 -8.16 22.34 -3.29
N GLU A 201 -7.79 23.11 -4.31
CA GLU A 201 -8.63 23.32 -5.51
C GLU A 201 -8.83 22.01 -6.30
N PHE A 202 -7.75 21.22 -6.45
CA PHE A 202 -7.85 19.90 -7.06
C PHE A 202 -8.77 19.00 -6.25
N ASN A 203 -8.65 18.98 -4.93
CA ASN A 203 -9.49 18.18 -4.05
C ASN A 203 -10.95 18.61 -4.13
N GLN A 204 -11.26 19.91 -4.20
CA GLN A 204 -12.62 20.42 -4.37
C GLN A 204 -13.22 19.99 -5.70
N LYS A 205 -12.46 20.08 -6.81
CA LYS A 205 -12.88 19.61 -8.13
C LYS A 205 -13.12 18.10 -8.14
N ALA A 206 -12.21 17.33 -7.53
CA ALA A 206 -12.35 15.89 -7.42
C ALA A 206 -13.58 15.50 -6.57
N ALA A 207 -13.80 16.18 -5.44
CA ALA A 207 -14.97 15.97 -4.58
C ALA A 207 -16.29 16.21 -5.32
N SER A 208 -16.40 17.32 -6.06
CA SER A 208 -17.61 17.65 -6.83
C SER A 208 -17.95 16.62 -7.89
N ALA A 209 -16.92 15.96 -8.45
CA ALA A 209 -17.05 14.91 -9.47
C ALA A 209 -17.11 13.49 -8.86
N THR A 210 -17.08 13.33 -7.54
CA THR A 210 -17.21 12.03 -6.87
C THR A 210 -18.66 11.87 -6.38
N PRO A 211 -19.34 10.73 -6.61
CA PRO A 211 -20.72 10.52 -6.17
C PRO A 211 -20.95 10.79 -4.67
N LEU A 212 -20.03 10.37 -3.79
CA LEU A 212 -20.11 10.66 -2.35
C LEU A 212 -19.72 12.10 -1.97
N ARG A 213 -19.49 12.99 -2.96
CA ARG A 213 -19.25 14.44 -2.78
C ARG A 213 -18.08 14.81 -1.86
N ARG A 214 -17.13 13.91 -1.70
CA ARG A 214 -15.85 14.16 -1.02
C ARG A 214 -14.71 13.38 -1.67
N VAL A 215 -13.49 13.79 -1.42
CA VAL A 215 -12.32 12.92 -1.65
C VAL A 215 -12.18 11.94 -0.50
N GLY A 216 -11.48 10.83 -0.74
CA GLY A 216 -11.15 9.88 0.31
C GLY A 216 -10.12 10.47 1.28
N GLU A 217 -10.16 10.03 2.52
CA GLU A 217 -9.09 10.23 3.49
C GLU A 217 -8.25 8.96 3.63
N SER A 218 -7.03 9.09 4.15
CA SER A 218 -6.16 7.93 4.37
C SER A 218 -6.81 6.89 5.29
N ASP A 219 -7.67 7.31 6.20
CA ASP A 219 -8.42 6.44 7.10
C ASP A 219 -9.49 5.62 6.38
N ASP A 220 -10.15 6.13 5.32
CA ASP A 220 -11.08 5.35 4.51
C ASP A 220 -10.36 4.13 3.89
N VAL A 221 -9.15 4.35 3.39
CA VAL A 221 -8.33 3.27 2.80
C VAL A 221 -7.84 2.30 3.88
N ALA A 222 -7.38 2.83 5.02
CA ALA A 222 -6.91 2.02 6.14
C ALA A 222 -8.03 1.13 6.72
N GLN A 223 -9.25 1.62 6.85
CA GLN A 223 -10.42 0.84 7.28
C GLN A 223 -10.69 -0.35 6.34
N ALA A 224 -10.59 -0.12 5.04
CA ALA A 224 -10.77 -1.19 4.06
C ALA A 224 -9.62 -2.21 4.11
N ILE A 225 -8.36 -1.79 4.33
CA ILE A 225 -7.23 -2.68 4.58
C ILE A 225 -7.48 -3.53 5.84
N VAL A 226 -7.98 -2.94 6.92
CA VAL A 226 -8.36 -3.67 8.14
C VAL A 226 -9.45 -4.70 7.84
N ALA A 227 -10.49 -4.34 7.09
CA ALA A 227 -11.56 -5.26 6.74
C ALA A 227 -11.05 -6.46 5.92
N LEU A 228 -10.18 -6.24 4.93
CA LEU A 228 -9.53 -7.30 4.14
C LEU A 228 -8.64 -8.21 5.00
N THR A 229 -8.05 -7.64 6.06
CA THR A 229 -7.19 -8.38 6.98
C THR A 229 -7.98 -9.24 7.98
N THR A 230 -9.11 -8.73 8.48
CA THR A 230 -9.83 -9.28 9.63
C THR A 230 -11.16 -9.94 9.26
N THR A 231 -12.12 -9.19 8.71
CA THR A 231 -13.51 -9.64 8.50
C THR A 231 -13.74 -10.32 7.16
N LEU A 232 -12.95 -9.99 6.13
CA LEU A 232 -13.09 -10.56 4.79
C LEU A 232 -12.12 -11.73 4.58
N ALA A 233 -12.08 -12.68 5.53
CA ALA A 233 -11.11 -13.78 5.54
C ALA A 233 -11.27 -14.76 4.36
N PHE A 234 -12.44 -14.82 3.71
CA PHE A 234 -12.67 -15.67 2.52
C PHE A 234 -12.35 -14.96 1.19
N ALA A 235 -11.81 -13.73 1.25
CA ALA A 235 -11.39 -12.98 0.06
C ALA A 235 -9.91 -13.23 -0.27
N THR A 236 -9.62 -13.64 -1.50
CA THR A 236 -8.27 -13.68 -2.10
C THR A 236 -8.37 -13.43 -3.60
N GLY A 237 -7.33 -12.86 -4.21
CA GLY A 237 -7.28 -12.56 -5.65
C GLY A 237 -8.20 -11.42 -6.11
N THR A 238 -8.85 -10.73 -5.20
CA THR A 238 -9.72 -9.58 -5.49
C THR A 238 -9.04 -8.27 -5.13
N THR A 239 -9.41 -7.19 -5.83
CA THR A 239 -9.06 -5.82 -5.49
C THR A 239 -10.32 -5.05 -5.11
N LEU A 240 -10.40 -4.59 -3.85
CA LEU A 240 -11.53 -3.81 -3.34
C LEU A 240 -11.39 -2.35 -3.75
N VAL A 241 -12.40 -1.80 -4.41
CA VAL A 241 -12.44 -0.38 -4.80
C VAL A 241 -12.93 0.47 -3.63
N VAL A 242 -12.19 1.55 -3.32
CA VAL A 242 -12.51 2.50 -2.23
C VAL A 242 -12.32 3.92 -2.78
N ASP A 243 -13.33 4.42 -3.48
CA ASP A 243 -13.21 5.64 -4.27
C ASP A 243 -14.43 6.57 -4.22
N GLY A 244 -15.41 6.28 -3.38
CA GLY A 244 -16.65 7.05 -3.28
C GLY A 244 -17.50 7.01 -4.55
N GLY A 245 -17.32 6.01 -5.42
CA GLY A 245 -17.98 5.87 -6.69
C GLY A 245 -17.33 6.66 -7.84
N ARG A 246 -16.11 7.17 -7.63
CA ARG A 246 -15.41 8.02 -8.61
C ARG A 246 -15.25 7.34 -9.97
N HIS A 247 -15.00 6.03 -10.00
CA HIS A 247 -14.83 5.27 -11.23
C HIS A 247 -16.12 5.09 -12.05
N LEU A 248 -17.30 5.38 -11.47
CA LEU A 248 -18.60 5.25 -12.14
C LEU A 248 -18.96 6.49 -12.98
N VAL A 249 -18.19 7.55 -12.83
CA VAL A 249 -18.45 8.82 -13.53
C VAL A 249 -17.26 9.15 -14.43
N SER A 250 -17.55 9.56 -15.65
CA SER A 250 -16.59 9.99 -16.67
C SER A 250 -16.20 11.46 -16.49
#